data_947669864ea7311ca742651c93b2dc45
#
_entry.id   947669864ea7311ca742651c93b2dc45
#
_cell.length_a   1.000
_cell.length_b   1.000
_cell.length_c   1.000
_cell.angle_alpha   90.00
_cell.angle_beta   90.00
_cell.angle_gamma   90.00
#
_symmetry.space_group_name_H-M   'P 1'
#
loop_
_entity.id
_entity.type
_entity.pdbx_description
1 polymer ?
#
loop_
_entity_poly.entity_id
_entity_poly.type
_entity_poly.pdbx_seq_one_letter_code
_entity_poly.pdbx_strand_id
1 'polypeptide(L)'
;MTPAESAPDVFKGRHFDREVILLCVRWYLRDLVEMMNERGVVLAHTTILLRWVQRYVPILERQWNRYARPVGGSWRCDETYIKVRGRWTYLYRAVDKQGRTVDFLLSERRDVAAAKRFFSKAMKSHPTPRVITLDAYAASHRAITELKSAGTMPQRIRIRSSKYLNNVVEQDHRRIKHRIRPMLGFKRFETAAIMISGIELAEKIRKDQFKTGKLPGRPKTVPEIWATILAA
;
A
#
# COMPACT_ATOMS: atom_id res chain seq x y z
N MET A 1 33.54 -0.70 21.65
CA MET A 1 32.08 -0.67 21.49
C MET A 1 31.70 0.71 21.03
N THR A 2 31.52 0.89 19.74
CA THR A 2 31.05 2.13 19.13
C THR A 2 29.56 2.28 19.41
N PRO A 3 29.06 3.45 19.85
CA PRO A 3 27.63 3.66 20.05
C PRO A 3 26.91 3.56 18.70
N ALA A 4 25.82 2.82 18.63
CA ALA A 4 24.96 2.76 17.48
C ALA A 4 24.48 4.17 17.16
N GLU A 5 24.78 4.68 15.97
CA GLU A 5 24.20 5.92 15.45
C GLU A 5 22.68 5.81 15.52
N SER A 6 22.07 6.62 16.39
CA SER A 6 20.63 6.73 16.49
C SER A 6 20.09 7.22 15.15
N ALA A 7 19.12 6.49 14.58
CA ALA A 7 18.45 6.91 13.36
C ALA A 7 17.97 8.36 13.50
N PRO A 8 18.12 9.20 12.45
CA PRO A 8 17.77 10.60 12.54
C PRO A 8 16.31 10.77 12.90
N ASP A 9 16.01 11.55 13.94
CA ASP A 9 14.64 11.86 14.34
C ASP A 9 13.96 12.69 13.22
N VAL A 10 13.20 12.01 12.38
CA VAL A 10 12.49 12.60 11.22
C VAL A 10 11.44 13.63 11.61
N PHE A 11 11.14 13.76 12.91
CA PHE A 11 10.16 14.69 13.46
C PHE A 11 10.80 15.92 14.12
N LYS A 12 12.14 15.97 14.26
CA LYS A 12 12.85 17.08 14.87
C LYS A 12 12.51 18.43 14.21
N GLY A 13 12.22 19.44 15.03
CA GLY A 13 11.87 20.79 14.58
C GLY A 13 10.44 20.95 14.03
N ARG A 14 9.50 20.07 14.40
CA ARG A 14 8.08 20.20 14.06
C ARG A 14 7.29 20.88 15.18
N HIS A 15 6.30 21.70 14.80
CA HIS A 15 5.39 22.39 15.75
C HIS A 15 4.46 21.45 16.52
N PHE A 16 4.29 20.21 16.04
CA PHE A 16 3.40 19.22 16.63
C PHE A 16 4.20 18.01 17.09
N ASP A 17 3.77 17.44 18.20
CA ASP A 17 4.35 16.24 18.75
C ASP A 17 4.35 15.10 17.73
N ARG A 18 5.38 14.27 17.79
CA ARG A 18 5.54 13.05 16.97
C ARG A 18 4.29 12.19 17.01
N GLU A 19 3.70 11.99 18.20
CA GLU A 19 2.50 11.16 18.36
C GLU A 19 1.28 11.73 17.61
N VAL A 20 1.10 13.04 17.63
CA VAL A 20 0.02 13.72 16.89
C VAL A 20 0.19 13.53 15.39
N ILE A 21 1.40 13.71 14.88
CA ILE A 21 1.70 13.51 13.44
C ILE A 21 1.40 12.06 13.03
N LEU A 22 1.83 11.09 13.85
CA LEU A 22 1.61 9.67 13.61
C LEU A 22 0.15 9.28 13.65
N LEU A 23 -0.58 9.80 14.63
CA LEU A 23 -2.01 9.59 14.76
C LEU A 23 -2.72 10.08 13.49
N CYS A 24 -2.37 11.27 13.01
CA CYS A 24 -2.94 11.85 11.81
C CYS A 24 -2.62 11.04 10.53
N VAL A 25 -1.39 10.57 10.36
CA VAL A 25 -1.02 9.73 9.21
C VAL A 25 -1.71 8.36 9.28
N ARG A 26 -1.91 7.82 10.48
CA ARG A 26 -2.57 6.53 10.70
C ARG A 26 -4.08 6.59 10.47
N TRP A 27 -4.74 7.66 10.90
CA TRP A 27 -6.20 7.74 10.90
C TRP A 27 -6.80 8.37 9.65
N TYR A 28 -6.02 9.08 8.90
CA TYR A 28 -6.27 9.52 7.54
C TYR A 28 -7.75 9.55 7.10
N LEU A 29 -8.59 10.33 7.77
CA LEU A 29 -10.01 10.48 7.46
C LEU A 29 -10.48 11.92 7.68
N ARG A 30 -11.61 12.25 7.04
CA ARG A 30 -12.30 13.53 7.14
C ARG A 30 -12.60 13.94 8.59
N ASP A 31 -12.89 12.93 9.40
CA ASP A 31 -13.21 13.08 10.83
C ASP A 31 -11.98 13.41 11.69
N LEU A 32 -10.78 13.30 11.15
CA LEU A 32 -9.55 13.52 11.90
C LEU A 32 -9.37 14.98 12.32
N VAL A 33 -9.76 15.94 11.50
CA VAL A 33 -9.70 17.38 11.82
C VAL A 33 -10.63 17.66 13.00
N GLU A 34 -11.82 17.09 12.98
CA GLU A 34 -12.82 17.21 14.04
C GLU A 34 -12.33 16.56 15.34
N MET A 35 -11.84 15.32 15.26
CA MET A 35 -11.24 14.61 16.39
C MET A 35 -10.02 15.33 16.99
N MET A 36 -9.23 16.02 16.19
CA MET A 36 -8.10 16.82 16.68
C MET A 36 -8.58 18.10 17.33
N ASN A 37 -9.58 18.76 16.76
CA ASN A 37 -10.21 19.95 17.36
C ASN A 37 -10.80 19.64 18.74
N GLU A 38 -11.48 18.51 18.90
CA GLU A 38 -11.99 18.04 20.19
C GLU A 38 -10.89 17.86 21.26
N ARG A 39 -9.64 17.63 20.83
CA ARG A 39 -8.46 17.50 21.68
C ARG A 39 -7.65 18.80 21.80
N GLY A 40 -8.24 19.94 21.38
CA GLY A 40 -7.59 21.25 21.42
C GLY A 40 -6.49 21.44 20.36
N VAL A 41 -6.34 20.52 19.40
CA VAL A 41 -5.34 20.62 18.31
C VAL A 41 -6.02 21.13 17.05
N VAL A 42 -5.90 22.43 16.79
CA VAL A 42 -6.45 23.06 15.58
C VAL A 42 -5.56 22.77 14.38
N LEU A 43 -6.06 21.97 13.45
CA LEU A 43 -5.33 21.58 12.25
C LEU A 43 -6.15 21.83 10.98
N ALA A 44 -5.52 22.46 9.99
CA ALA A 44 -6.13 22.55 8.67
C ALA A 44 -6.08 21.19 7.97
N HIS A 45 -7.18 20.75 7.38
CA HIS A 45 -7.30 19.51 6.60
C HIS A 45 -6.19 19.39 5.53
N THR A 46 -5.84 20.50 4.88
CA THR A 46 -4.75 20.56 3.90
C THR A 46 -3.37 20.28 4.50
N THR A 47 -3.12 20.66 5.76
CA THR A 47 -1.85 20.41 6.44
C THR A 47 -1.63 18.92 6.67
N ILE A 48 -2.65 18.22 7.16
CA ILE A 48 -2.60 16.77 7.38
C ILE A 48 -2.39 16.04 6.05
N LEU A 49 -3.25 16.33 5.07
CA LEU A 49 -3.26 15.62 3.80
C LEU A 49 -2.05 15.91 2.93
N LEU A 50 -1.77 17.19 2.71
CA LEU A 50 -0.76 17.59 1.73
C LEU A 50 0.66 17.54 2.27
N ARG A 51 0.86 17.81 3.56
CA ARG A 51 2.20 17.87 4.14
C ARG A 51 2.60 16.58 4.84
N TRP A 52 1.77 16.07 5.74
CA TRP A 52 2.16 14.94 6.58
C TRP A 52 2.06 13.60 5.87
N VAL A 53 0.96 13.33 5.20
CA VAL A 53 0.81 12.07 4.48
C VAL A 53 1.84 11.96 3.36
N GLN A 54 2.00 13.00 2.54
CA GLN A 54 2.97 12.99 1.45
C GLN A 54 4.41 12.83 1.96
N ARG A 55 4.75 13.41 3.10
CA ARG A 55 6.08 13.31 3.68
C ARG A 55 6.33 11.99 4.38
N TYR A 56 5.39 11.55 5.23
CA TYR A 56 5.65 10.46 6.16
C TYR A 56 5.25 9.08 5.62
N VAL A 57 4.26 8.97 4.74
CA VAL A 57 3.88 7.66 4.19
C VAL A 57 5.04 6.93 3.51
N PRO A 58 5.86 7.55 2.65
CA PRO A 58 7.00 6.86 2.05
C PRO A 58 8.06 6.39 3.07
N ILE A 59 8.23 7.15 4.15
CA ILE A 59 9.15 6.79 5.24
C ILE A 59 8.61 5.59 6.02
N LEU A 60 7.33 5.67 6.42
CA LEU A 60 6.63 4.62 7.13
C LEU A 60 6.61 3.30 6.33
N GLU A 61 6.26 3.38 5.06
CA GLU A 61 6.23 2.21 4.17
C GLU A 61 7.61 1.52 4.12
N ARG A 62 8.69 2.29 4.02
CA ARG A 62 10.05 1.77 4.02
C ARG A 62 10.40 1.07 5.33
N GLN A 63 10.06 1.67 6.46
CA GLN A 63 10.33 1.10 7.78
C GLN A 63 9.51 -0.17 8.04
N TRP A 64 8.20 -0.14 7.77
CA TRP A 64 7.33 -1.30 7.92
C TRP A 64 7.75 -2.47 7.03
N ASN A 65 8.19 -2.23 5.81
CA ASN A 65 8.60 -3.28 4.89
C ASN A 65 9.79 -4.12 5.39
N ARG A 66 10.61 -3.61 6.30
CA ARG A 66 11.68 -4.40 6.97
C ARG A 66 11.12 -5.58 7.77
N TYR A 67 9.89 -5.47 8.24
CA TYR A 67 9.21 -6.47 9.06
C TYR A 67 8.16 -7.27 8.28
N ALA A 68 8.09 -7.11 6.96
CA ALA A 68 7.07 -7.75 6.15
C ALA A 68 7.11 -9.28 6.26
N ARG A 69 5.93 -9.89 6.39
CA ARG A 69 5.76 -11.33 6.29
C ARG A 69 5.70 -11.74 4.82
N PRO A 70 6.26 -12.90 4.44
CA PRO A 70 6.14 -13.39 3.08
C PRO A 70 4.68 -13.66 2.72
N VAL A 71 4.32 -13.33 1.49
CA VAL A 71 3.01 -13.62 0.93
C VAL A 71 2.95 -15.04 0.34
N GLY A 72 1.75 -15.58 0.18
CA GLY A 72 1.55 -16.91 -0.39
C GLY A 72 1.88 -16.95 -1.89
N GLY A 73 2.25 -18.14 -2.37
CA GLY A 73 2.63 -18.35 -3.79
C GLY A 73 1.46 -18.51 -4.77
N SER A 74 0.24 -18.17 -4.40
CA SER A 74 -0.92 -18.14 -5.30
C SER A 74 -1.54 -16.74 -5.26
N TRP A 75 -1.34 -16.00 -6.34
CA TRP A 75 -1.78 -14.60 -6.45
C TRP A 75 -3.06 -14.50 -7.26
N ARG A 76 -3.92 -13.57 -6.85
CA ARG A 76 -5.11 -13.13 -7.58
C ARG A 76 -4.89 -11.67 -7.92
N CYS A 77 -4.91 -11.37 -9.21
CA CYS A 77 -4.64 -10.04 -9.72
C CYS A 77 -5.86 -9.52 -10.46
N ASP A 78 -6.18 -8.26 -10.20
CA ASP A 78 -7.29 -7.57 -10.83
C ASP A 78 -7.01 -6.07 -10.86
N GLU A 79 -7.73 -5.34 -11.72
CA GLU A 79 -7.66 -3.89 -11.80
C GLU A 79 -8.96 -3.23 -11.33
N THR A 80 -8.81 -2.07 -10.72
CA THR A 80 -9.94 -1.21 -10.38
C THR A 80 -9.68 0.23 -10.80
N TYR A 81 -10.72 1.08 -10.77
CA TYR A 81 -10.66 2.47 -11.25
C TYR A 81 -10.64 3.44 -10.08
N ILE A 82 -9.84 4.50 -10.23
CA ILE A 82 -9.75 5.64 -9.31
C ILE A 82 -9.78 6.91 -10.13
N LYS A 83 -10.54 7.93 -9.70
CA LYS A 83 -10.55 9.25 -10.36
C LYS A 83 -9.38 10.11 -9.90
N VAL A 84 -8.59 10.58 -10.87
CA VAL A 84 -7.55 11.60 -10.69
C VAL A 84 -7.75 12.71 -11.70
N ARG A 85 -7.89 13.95 -11.28
CA ARG A 85 -8.23 15.11 -12.14
C ARG A 85 -9.47 14.87 -13.00
N GLY A 86 -10.49 14.21 -12.47
CA GLY A 86 -11.68 13.87 -13.22
C GLY A 86 -11.52 12.73 -14.23
N ARG A 87 -10.30 12.25 -14.49
CA ARG A 87 -10.00 11.15 -15.41
C ARG A 87 -9.88 9.82 -14.65
N TRP A 88 -10.29 8.75 -15.31
CA TRP A 88 -10.11 7.40 -14.76
C TRP A 88 -8.65 6.98 -14.87
N THR A 89 -8.09 6.56 -13.75
CA THR A 89 -6.80 5.90 -13.62
C THR A 89 -7.02 4.48 -13.12
N TYR A 90 -6.04 3.62 -13.30
CA TYR A 90 -6.16 2.19 -13.04
C TYR A 90 -5.27 1.79 -11.89
N LEU A 91 -5.85 1.14 -10.90
CA LEU A 91 -5.12 0.55 -9.78
C LEU A 91 -5.04 -0.95 -9.99
N TYR A 92 -3.87 -1.44 -10.41
CA TYR A 92 -3.51 -2.85 -10.45
C TYR A 92 -3.25 -3.33 -9.04
N ARG A 93 -3.78 -4.49 -8.69
CA ARG A 93 -3.58 -5.08 -7.36
C ARG A 93 -3.43 -6.59 -7.44
N ALA A 94 -2.61 -7.13 -6.55
CA ALA A 94 -2.52 -8.56 -6.31
C ALA A 94 -2.72 -8.84 -4.82
N VAL A 95 -3.49 -9.89 -4.53
CA VAL A 95 -3.62 -10.48 -3.20
C VAL A 95 -3.32 -11.97 -3.27
N ASP A 96 -2.85 -12.55 -2.17
CA ASP A 96 -2.66 -13.98 -2.09
C ASP A 96 -3.98 -14.73 -1.76
N LYS A 97 -3.91 -16.04 -1.65
CA LYS A 97 -5.08 -16.90 -1.34
C LYS A 97 -5.75 -16.52 -0.01
N GLN A 98 -5.00 -15.99 0.95
CA GLN A 98 -5.49 -15.54 2.26
C GLN A 98 -6.00 -14.10 2.25
N GLY A 99 -5.99 -13.42 1.10
CA GLY A 99 -6.39 -12.01 0.98
C GLY A 99 -5.30 -11.02 1.45
N ARG A 100 -4.07 -11.49 1.72
CA ARG A 100 -2.94 -10.60 2.04
C ARG A 100 -2.53 -9.84 0.80
N THR A 101 -2.29 -8.53 0.93
CA THR A 101 -1.82 -7.71 -0.18
C THR A 101 -0.43 -8.15 -0.61
N VAL A 102 -0.28 -8.52 -1.86
CA VAL A 102 1.01 -8.78 -2.50
C VAL A 102 1.61 -7.45 -2.90
N ASP A 103 1.03 -6.80 -3.91
CA ASP A 103 1.51 -5.51 -4.38
C ASP A 103 0.38 -4.75 -5.10
N PHE A 104 0.62 -3.46 -5.37
CA PHE A 104 -0.26 -2.59 -6.13
C PHE A 104 0.53 -1.63 -7.02
N LEU A 105 -0.10 -1.12 -8.06
CA LEU A 105 0.45 -0.10 -8.94
C LEU A 105 -0.67 0.81 -9.46
N LEU A 106 -0.56 2.10 -9.22
CA LEU A 106 -1.40 3.09 -9.90
C LEU A 106 -0.82 3.40 -11.28
N SER A 107 -1.67 3.42 -12.31
CA SER A 107 -1.28 3.74 -13.69
C SER A 107 -2.33 4.60 -14.37
N GLU A 108 -1.90 5.56 -15.17
CA GLU A 108 -2.81 6.37 -15.99
C GLU A 108 -3.41 5.56 -17.14
N ARG A 109 -2.74 4.50 -17.56
CA ARG A 109 -3.16 3.66 -18.69
C ARG A 109 -3.46 2.24 -18.22
N ARG A 110 -4.45 1.62 -18.87
CA ARG A 110 -4.77 0.20 -18.76
C ARG A 110 -4.27 -0.52 -20.01
N ASP A 111 -2.98 -0.78 -20.05
CA ASP A 111 -2.32 -1.38 -21.21
C ASP A 111 -1.31 -2.47 -20.79
N VAL A 112 -0.73 -3.14 -21.80
CA VAL A 112 0.26 -4.19 -21.62
C VAL A 112 1.49 -3.67 -20.87
N ALA A 113 1.92 -2.43 -21.15
CA ALA A 113 3.08 -1.83 -20.50
C ALA A 113 2.86 -1.59 -19.01
N ALA A 114 1.66 -1.12 -18.62
CA ALA A 114 1.29 -0.95 -17.22
C ALA A 114 1.22 -2.30 -16.48
N ALA A 115 0.61 -3.31 -17.11
CA ALA A 115 0.57 -4.67 -16.56
C ALA A 115 1.97 -5.27 -16.38
N LYS A 116 2.87 -5.09 -17.35
CA LYS A 116 4.28 -5.51 -17.23
C LYS A 116 4.97 -4.84 -16.05
N ARG A 117 4.85 -3.52 -15.90
CA ARG A 117 5.42 -2.79 -14.76
C ARG A 117 4.90 -3.33 -13.43
N PHE A 118 3.59 -3.60 -13.35
CA PHE A 118 2.98 -4.16 -12.16
C PHE A 118 3.53 -5.53 -11.80
N PHE A 119 3.56 -6.49 -12.73
CA PHE A 119 4.08 -7.83 -12.48
C PHE A 119 5.58 -7.82 -12.16
N SER A 120 6.37 -7.02 -12.87
CA SER A 120 7.81 -6.88 -12.61
C SER A 120 8.07 -6.31 -11.21
N LYS A 121 7.29 -5.29 -10.78
CA LYS A 121 7.37 -4.73 -9.43
C LYS A 121 7.04 -5.79 -8.38
N ALA A 122 5.91 -6.49 -8.54
CA ALA A 122 5.45 -7.50 -7.59
C ALA A 122 6.46 -8.66 -7.43
N MET A 123 7.05 -9.14 -8.54
CA MET A 123 8.05 -10.21 -8.51
C MET A 123 9.41 -9.76 -7.96
N LYS A 124 9.76 -8.47 -8.08
CA LYS A 124 10.97 -7.92 -7.48
C LYS A 124 10.88 -7.85 -5.96
N SER A 125 9.68 -7.59 -5.45
CA SER A 125 9.42 -7.37 -4.02
C SER A 125 9.06 -8.64 -3.26
N HIS A 126 8.66 -9.72 -3.95
CA HIS A 126 8.15 -10.95 -3.35
C HIS A 126 8.69 -12.20 -4.02
N PRO A 127 8.70 -13.36 -3.31
CA PRO A 127 9.04 -14.63 -3.92
C PRO A 127 8.15 -14.94 -5.12
N THR A 128 8.74 -15.57 -6.13
CA THR A 128 8.05 -15.97 -7.36
C THR A 128 6.80 -16.81 -7.06
N PRO A 129 5.60 -16.43 -7.54
CA PRO A 129 4.40 -17.20 -7.32
C PRO A 129 4.41 -18.51 -8.12
N ARG A 130 3.67 -19.51 -7.63
CA ARG A 130 3.40 -20.75 -8.37
C ARG A 130 2.24 -20.57 -9.34
N VAL A 131 1.27 -19.74 -8.98
CA VAL A 131 0.03 -19.52 -9.74
C VAL A 131 -0.33 -18.03 -9.69
N ILE A 132 -0.69 -17.47 -10.84
CA ILE A 132 -1.33 -16.16 -10.96
C ILE A 132 -2.71 -16.38 -11.57
N THR A 133 -3.75 -15.93 -10.87
CA THR A 133 -5.13 -15.91 -11.35
C THR A 133 -5.46 -14.51 -11.82
N LEU A 134 -5.97 -14.40 -13.04
CA LEU A 134 -6.39 -13.17 -13.71
C LEU A 134 -7.87 -13.23 -14.03
N ASP A 135 -8.46 -12.06 -14.26
CA ASP A 135 -9.71 -11.97 -15.03
C ASP A 135 -9.45 -12.23 -16.52
N ALA A 136 -10.50 -12.09 -17.35
CA ALA A 136 -10.39 -12.29 -18.80
C ALA A 136 -9.74 -11.12 -19.55
N TYR A 137 -9.13 -10.14 -18.86
CA TYR A 137 -8.58 -8.96 -19.52
C TYR A 137 -7.31 -9.27 -20.31
N ALA A 138 -7.39 -9.12 -21.64
CA ALA A 138 -6.37 -9.54 -22.59
C ALA A 138 -4.98 -8.90 -22.36
N ALA A 139 -4.92 -7.63 -21.92
CA ALA A 139 -3.64 -6.94 -21.72
C ALA A 139 -2.81 -7.55 -20.58
N SER A 140 -3.45 -8.00 -19.49
CA SER A 140 -2.76 -8.65 -18.37
C SER A 140 -2.22 -10.02 -18.77
N HIS A 141 -2.98 -10.80 -19.58
CA HIS A 141 -2.53 -12.06 -20.15
C HIS A 141 -1.34 -11.86 -21.12
N ARG A 142 -1.47 -10.91 -22.04
CA ARG A 142 -0.42 -10.56 -22.99
C ARG A 142 0.86 -10.10 -22.28
N ALA A 143 0.75 -9.27 -21.24
CA ALA A 143 1.88 -8.83 -20.44
C ALA A 143 2.67 -10.00 -19.85
N ILE A 144 1.97 -11.00 -19.28
CA ILE A 144 2.61 -12.19 -18.73
C ILE A 144 3.29 -13.02 -19.84
N THR A 145 2.64 -13.23 -20.98
CA THR A 145 3.22 -13.93 -22.11
C THR A 145 4.52 -13.28 -22.57
N GLU A 146 4.51 -11.94 -22.72
CA GLU A 146 5.69 -11.19 -23.13
C GLU A 146 6.80 -11.20 -22.05
N LEU A 147 6.46 -11.15 -20.75
CA LEU A 147 7.44 -11.26 -19.66
C LEU A 147 8.08 -12.65 -19.60
N LYS A 148 7.30 -13.69 -19.88
CA LYS A 148 7.84 -15.07 -19.98
C LYS A 148 8.76 -15.22 -21.19
N SER A 149 8.35 -14.74 -22.36
CA SER A 149 9.16 -14.79 -23.58
C SER A 149 10.47 -14.01 -23.43
N ALA A 150 10.45 -12.88 -22.70
CA ALA A 150 11.64 -12.09 -22.40
C ALA A 150 12.52 -12.69 -21.28
N GLY A 151 12.18 -13.85 -20.70
CA GLY A 151 12.92 -14.49 -19.61
C GLY A 151 12.85 -13.76 -18.26
N THR A 152 12.10 -12.67 -18.17
CA THR A 152 11.95 -11.89 -16.92
C THR A 152 10.92 -12.48 -15.95
N MET A 153 10.07 -13.38 -16.44
CA MET A 153 9.12 -14.16 -15.65
C MET A 153 9.35 -15.66 -15.89
N PRO A 154 9.52 -16.47 -14.82
CA PRO A 154 9.74 -17.90 -14.97
C PRO A 154 8.61 -18.63 -15.70
N GLN A 155 8.95 -19.52 -16.64
CA GLN A 155 7.98 -20.30 -17.43
C GLN A 155 7.07 -21.18 -16.56
N ARG A 156 7.57 -21.68 -15.43
CA ARG A 156 6.87 -22.57 -14.48
C ARG A 156 5.65 -21.95 -13.81
N ILE A 157 5.48 -20.63 -13.86
CA ILE A 157 4.32 -19.96 -13.27
C ILE A 157 3.05 -20.35 -14.04
N ARG A 158 2.10 -20.97 -13.36
CA ARG A 158 0.81 -21.33 -13.97
C ARG A 158 -0.10 -20.09 -13.98
N ILE A 159 -0.71 -19.83 -15.13
CA ILE A 159 -1.71 -18.77 -15.29
C ILE A 159 -3.09 -19.42 -15.31
N ARG A 160 -4.00 -18.86 -14.54
CA ARG A 160 -5.41 -19.22 -14.52
C ARG A 160 -6.25 -18.03 -14.93
N SER A 161 -7.18 -18.22 -15.83
CA SER A 161 -8.23 -17.25 -16.14
C SER A 161 -9.49 -17.71 -15.43
N SER A 162 -10.02 -16.93 -14.51
CA SER A 162 -11.24 -17.25 -13.79
C SER A 162 -11.89 -16.03 -13.19
N LYS A 163 -13.10 -15.72 -13.64
CA LYS A 163 -13.93 -14.66 -13.11
C LYS A 163 -14.33 -14.92 -11.65
N TYR A 164 -14.64 -16.15 -11.30
CA TYR A 164 -15.17 -16.51 -9.97
C TYR A 164 -14.10 -16.57 -8.86
N LEU A 165 -12.84 -16.78 -9.21
CA LEU A 165 -11.74 -16.83 -8.23
C LEU A 165 -11.24 -15.46 -7.81
N ASN A 166 -11.73 -14.38 -8.41
CA ASN A 166 -11.32 -13.01 -8.12
C ASN A 166 -12.14 -12.33 -7.00
N ASN A 167 -13.16 -12.99 -6.45
CA ASN A 167 -13.97 -12.43 -5.35
C ASN A 167 -13.14 -11.90 -4.18
N VAL A 168 -11.99 -12.52 -3.86
CA VAL A 168 -11.11 -12.09 -2.77
C VAL A 168 -10.47 -10.74 -3.08
N VAL A 169 -9.98 -10.51 -4.30
CA VAL A 169 -9.38 -9.24 -4.70
C VAL A 169 -10.46 -8.18 -4.92
N GLU A 170 -11.64 -8.54 -5.40
CA GLU A 170 -12.79 -7.62 -5.54
C GLU A 170 -13.26 -7.10 -4.17
N GLN A 171 -13.36 -7.96 -3.16
CA GLN A 171 -13.67 -7.54 -1.79
C GLN A 171 -12.60 -6.59 -1.24
N ASP A 172 -11.35 -6.86 -1.56
CA ASP A 172 -10.23 -6.02 -1.16
C ASP A 172 -10.27 -4.66 -1.87
N HIS A 173 -10.68 -4.59 -3.16
CA HIS A 173 -10.96 -3.35 -3.87
C HIS A 173 -12.04 -2.49 -3.21
N ARG A 174 -13.12 -3.11 -2.70
CA ARG A 174 -14.20 -2.39 -2.00
C ARG A 174 -13.67 -1.64 -0.78
N ARG A 175 -12.76 -2.23 -0.02
CA ARG A 175 -12.14 -1.60 1.16
C ARG A 175 -11.32 -0.37 0.79
N ILE A 176 -10.51 -0.46 -0.27
CA ILE A 176 -9.74 0.69 -0.76
C ILE A 176 -10.69 1.78 -1.27
N LYS A 177 -11.67 1.41 -2.09
CA LYS A 177 -12.68 2.36 -2.60
C LYS A 177 -13.46 3.04 -1.49
N HIS A 178 -13.82 2.31 -0.43
CA HIS A 178 -14.52 2.88 0.73
C HIS A 178 -13.70 4.01 1.39
N ARG A 179 -12.39 3.82 1.51
CA ARG A 179 -11.49 4.86 2.06
C ARG A 179 -11.26 6.04 1.10
N ILE A 180 -11.26 5.78 -0.21
CA ILE A 180 -11.03 6.82 -1.23
C ILE A 180 -12.32 7.65 -1.50
N ARG A 181 -13.50 7.03 -1.39
CA ARG A 181 -14.78 7.65 -1.74
C ARG A 181 -15.03 9.00 -1.06
N PRO A 182 -14.77 9.19 0.25
CA PRO A 182 -14.95 10.48 0.92
C PRO A 182 -14.01 11.58 0.40
N MET A 183 -12.92 11.23 -0.28
CA MET A 183 -11.93 12.19 -0.80
C MET A 183 -12.37 12.89 -2.08
N LEU A 184 -13.52 12.52 -2.67
CA LEU A 184 -14.09 13.09 -3.89
C LEU A 184 -13.14 13.09 -5.10
N GLY A 185 -12.13 12.20 -5.10
CA GLY A 185 -11.08 12.08 -6.11
C GLY A 185 -9.79 12.83 -5.77
N PHE A 186 -8.79 12.63 -6.59
CA PHE A 186 -7.47 13.22 -6.41
C PHE A 186 -7.19 14.31 -7.44
N LYS A 187 -6.49 15.39 -7.01
CA LYS A 187 -6.11 16.49 -7.90
C LYS A 187 -4.80 16.23 -8.67
N ARG A 188 -3.93 15.35 -8.21
CA ARG A 188 -2.62 15.05 -8.80
C ARG A 188 -2.31 13.56 -8.71
N PHE A 189 -1.67 13.00 -9.74
CA PHE A 189 -1.34 11.59 -9.82
C PHE A 189 -0.34 11.18 -8.73
N GLU A 190 0.70 11.96 -8.52
CA GLU A 190 1.74 11.70 -7.52
C GLU A 190 1.15 11.66 -6.10
N THR A 191 0.28 12.63 -5.81
CA THR A 191 -0.43 12.67 -4.52
C THR A 191 -1.34 11.45 -4.38
N ALA A 192 -2.08 11.06 -5.42
CA ALA A 192 -2.92 9.88 -5.41
C ALA A 192 -2.10 8.60 -5.14
N ALA A 193 -0.94 8.46 -5.77
CA ALA A 193 -0.05 7.31 -5.56
C ALA A 193 0.42 7.19 -4.11
N ILE A 194 0.87 8.29 -3.50
CA ILE A 194 1.30 8.30 -2.09
C ILE A 194 0.14 8.00 -1.14
N MET A 195 -1.03 8.57 -1.42
CA MET A 195 -2.23 8.35 -0.64
C MET A 195 -2.67 6.89 -0.65
N ILE A 196 -2.69 6.28 -1.83
CA ILE A 196 -3.01 4.87 -2.01
C ILE A 196 -1.97 4.00 -1.30
N SER A 197 -0.68 4.35 -1.39
CA SER A 197 0.38 3.65 -0.64
C SER A 197 0.12 3.66 0.87
N GLY A 198 -0.29 4.80 1.44
CA GLY A 198 -0.67 4.90 2.85
C GLY A 198 -1.89 4.03 3.20
N ILE A 199 -2.92 4.01 2.35
CA ILE A 199 -4.10 3.16 2.53
C ILE A 199 -3.71 1.68 2.48
N GLU A 200 -2.89 1.28 1.52
CA GLU A 200 -2.41 -0.11 1.39
C GLU A 200 -1.54 -0.51 2.58
N LEU A 201 -0.69 0.38 3.08
CA LEU A 201 0.08 0.13 4.30
C LEU A 201 -0.85 -0.10 5.51
N ALA A 202 -1.86 0.73 5.70
CA ALA A 202 -2.83 0.55 6.76
C ALA A 202 -3.61 -0.78 6.63
N GLU A 203 -3.96 -1.18 5.40
CA GLU A 203 -4.60 -2.48 5.15
C GLU A 203 -3.65 -3.65 5.42
N LYS A 204 -2.37 -3.56 5.05
CA LYS A 204 -1.35 -4.58 5.38
C LYS A 204 -1.18 -4.74 6.89
N ILE A 205 -1.17 -3.64 7.65
CA ILE A 205 -1.11 -3.66 9.11
C ILE A 205 -2.35 -4.35 9.69
N ARG A 206 -3.54 -3.97 9.23
CA ARG A 206 -4.80 -4.58 9.65
C ARG A 206 -4.88 -6.08 9.36
N LYS A 207 -4.27 -6.53 8.27
CA LYS A 207 -4.18 -7.95 7.85
C LYS A 207 -3.05 -8.71 8.55
N ASP A 208 -2.40 -8.14 9.55
CA ASP A 208 -1.25 -8.72 10.26
C ASP A 208 -0.12 -9.19 9.33
N GLN A 209 0.21 -8.38 8.30
CA GLN A 209 1.23 -8.73 7.33
C GLN A 209 2.67 -8.39 7.77
N PHE A 210 2.88 -8.06 9.06
CA PHE A 210 4.18 -7.71 9.60
C PHE A 210 4.56 -8.54 10.83
N LYS A 211 5.86 -8.80 10.99
CA LYS A 211 6.43 -9.57 12.11
C LYS A 211 6.62 -8.68 13.33
N THR A 212 5.54 -8.20 13.91
CA THR A 212 5.57 -7.25 15.04
C THR A 212 6.20 -7.84 16.31
N GLY A 213 6.15 -9.17 16.52
CA GLY A 213 6.82 -9.84 17.64
C GLY A 213 8.36 -9.83 17.59
N LYS A 214 8.97 -9.37 16.47
CA LYS A 214 10.41 -9.13 16.34
C LYS A 214 10.83 -7.69 16.62
N LEU A 215 9.87 -6.82 16.91
CA LEU A 215 10.15 -5.44 17.26
C LEU A 215 10.84 -5.34 18.62
N PRO A 216 11.80 -4.40 18.79
CA PRO A 216 12.40 -4.09 20.10
C PRO A 216 11.30 -3.79 21.12
N GLY A 217 11.50 -4.25 22.37
CA GLY A 217 10.51 -4.04 23.44
C GLY A 217 9.22 -4.86 23.33
N ARG A 218 9.03 -5.67 22.29
CA ARG A 218 7.83 -6.51 22.05
C ARG A 218 6.51 -5.78 22.28
N PRO A 219 6.25 -4.70 21.55
CA PRO A 219 5.05 -3.87 21.74
C PRO A 219 3.78 -4.72 21.56
N LYS A 220 2.81 -4.55 22.46
CA LYS A 220 1.54 -5.31 22.45
C LYS A 220 0.40 -4.55 21.83
N THR A 221 0.42 -3.23 21.94
CA THR A 221 -0.65 -2.37 21.42
C THR A 221 -0.29 -1.78 20.06
N VAL A 222 -1.30 -1.42 19.28
CA VAL A 222 -1.09 -0.79 17.97
C VAL A 222 -0.32 0.53 18.07
N PRO A 223 -0.60 1.44 19.03
CA PRO A 223 0.22 2.64 19.24
C PRO A 223 1.69 2.33 19.54
N GLU A 224 1.97 1.38 20.43
CA GLU A 224 3.34 0.97 20.76
C GLU A 224 4.09 0.39 19.55
N ILE A 225 3.40 -0.42 18.72
CA ILE A 225 3.96 -0.96 17.48
C ILE A 225 4.37 0.18 16.55
N TRP A 226 3.50 1.17 16.35
CA TRP A 226 3.80 2.33 15.53
C TRP A 226 4.96 3.14 16.08
N ALA A 227 4.98 3.43 17.38
CA ALA A 227 6.04 4.16 18.03
C ALA A 227 7.39 3.44 17.87
N THR A 228 7.43 2.12 18.07
CA THR A 228 8.64 1.31 17.95
C THR A 228 9.18 1.28 16.51
N ILE A 229 8.32 1.11 15.50
CA ILE A 229 8.74 1.09 14.09
C ILE A 229 9.32 2.43 13.65
N LEU A 230 8.84 3.52 14.23
CA LEU A 230 9.30 4.85 13.90
C LEU A 230 10.57 5.24 14.65
N ALA A 231 10.88 4.56 15.74
CA ALA A 231 12.12 4.72 16.48
C ALA A 231 13.27 3.88 15.89
N ALA A 232 12.98 2.91 15.03
CA ALA A 232 13.93 2.02 14.38
C ALA A 232 14.40 2.54 13.02
#